data_172cb6bf8fa2ba6ca5e497ebef162c61
#
_entry.id   172cb6bf8fa2ba6ca5e497ebef162c61
#
_cell.length_a   1.000
_cell.length_b   1.000
_cell.length_c   1.000
_cell.angle_alpha   90.00
_cell.angle_beta   90.00
_cell.angle_gamma   90.00
#
_symmetry.space_group_name_H-M   'P 1'
#
loop_
_entity.id
_entity.type
_entity.pdbx_description
1 polymer ?
#
loop_
_entity_poly.entity_id
_entity_poly.type
_entity_poly.pdbx_seq_one_letter_code
_entity_poly.pdbx_strand_id
1 'polypeptide(L)' 'MIEVIEKIGSKEDFIHFLYLLSKDFKKNLQEWENQTIPDFLEQMASWIEDYSTCPANNIEWERIDYKVLAQIIYMGKIYE' A
#
# COMPACT_ATOMS: atom_id res chain seq x y z
N MET A 1 4.94 7.47 -6.65
CA MET A 1 4.21 6.19 -6.43
C MET A 1 2.70 6.37 -6.24
N ILE A 2 2.28 7.44 -5.57
CA ILE A 2 0.85 7.74 -5.39
C ILE A 2 0.13 7.87 -6.74
N GLU A 3 0.77 8.51 -7.72
CA GLU A 3 0.19 8.67 -9.06
C GLU A 3 -0.06 7.32 -9.74
N VAL A 4 0.83 6.36 -9.54
CA VAL A 4 0.66 5.01 -10.09
C VAL A 4 -0.54 4.34 -9.45
N ILE A 5 -0.69 4.47 -8.13
CA ILE A 5 -1.80 3.87 -7.39
C ILE A 5 -3.14 4.43 -7.87
N GLU A 6 -3.22 5.74 -8.06
CA GLU A 6 -4.46 6.39 -8.49
C GLU A 6 -4.95 5.92 -9.86
N LYS A 7 -4.02 5.44 -10.70
CA LYS A 7 -4.35 4.98 -12.06
C LYS A 7 -4.64 3.50 -12.15
N ILE A 8 -4.56 2.76 -11.05
CA ILE A 8 -4.83 1.32 -11.06
C ILE A 8 -6.30 1.07 -11.31
N GLY A 9 -6.59 0.35 -12.39
CA GLY A 9 -7.95 -0.02 -12.76
C GLY A 9 -8.09 -1.48 -13.19
N SER A 10 -6.99 -2.26 -13.15
CA SER A 10 -7.00 -3.63 -13.61
C SER A 10 -5.99 -4.47 -12.84
N LYS A 11 -6.09 -5.79 -13.01
CA LYS A 11 -5.12 -6.72 -12.46
C LYS A 11 -3.72 -6.43 -13.01
N GLU A 12 -3.64 -6.12 -14.30
CA GLU A 12 -2.37 -5.84 -14.97
C GLU A 12 -1.69 -4.60 -14.38
N ASP A 13 -2.46 -3.57 -14.11
CA ASP A 13 -1.95 -2.36 -13.44
C ASP A 13 -1.40 -2.68 -12.06
N PHE A 14 -2.11 -3.52 -11.32
CA PHE A 14 -1.70 -3.93 -9.99
C PHE A 14 -0.40 -4.74 -10.02
N ILE A 15 -0.26 -5.65 -10.97
CA ILE A 15 0.97 -6.41 -11.15
C ILE A 15 2.14 -5.46 -11.41
N HIS A 16 1.93 -4.49 -12.29
CA HIS A 16 2.94 -3.48 -12.61
C HIS A 16 3.35 -2.69 -11.37
N PHE A 17 2.38 -2.31 -10.54
CA PHE A 17 2.64 -1.62 -9.28
C PHE A 17 3.54 -2.45 -8.36
N LEU A 18 3.29 -3.74 -8.24
CA LEU A 18 4.10 -4.61 -7.38
C LEU A 18 5.55 -4.67 -7.86
N TYR A 19 5.77 -4.75 -9.17
CA TYR A 19 7.12 -4.72 -9.71
C TYR A 19 7.81 -3.40 -9.46
N LEU A 20 7.09 -2.30 -9.64
CA LEU A 20 7.62 -0.96 -9.36
C LEU A 20 8.02 -0.81 -7.90
N LEU A 21 7.18 -1.31 -6.99
CA LEU A 21 7.45 -1.22 -5.56
C LEU A 21 8.69 -2.04 -5.18
N SER A 22 8.84 -3.21 -5.79
CA SER A 22 10.04 -4.04 -5.59
C SER A 22 11.30 -3.30 -6.02
N LYS A 23 11.26 -2.64 -7.17
CA LYS A 23 12.40 -1.84 -7.64
C LYS A 23 12.66 -0.66 -6.72
N ASP A 24 11.61 -0.02 -6.22
CA ASP A 24 11.74 1.10 -5.30
C ASP A 24 12.46 0.68 -4.02
N PHE A 25 12.12 -0.48 -3.49
CA PHE A 25 12.82 -1.02 -2.30
C PHE A 25 14.31 -1.19 -2.57
N LYS A 26 14.67 -1.71 -3.73
CA LYS A 26 16.07 -1.97 -4.08
C LYS A 26 16.87 -0.68 -4.30
N LYS A 27 16.24 0.35 -4.87
CA LYS A 27 16.93 1.58 -5.23
C LYS A 27 16.89 2.65 -4.15
N ASN A 28 15.79 2.71 -3.41
CA ASN A 28 15.51 3.82 -2.49
C ASN A 28 15.19 3.31 -1.08
N LEU A 29 15.95 2.32 -0.61
CA LEU A 29 15.68 1.69 0.68
C LEU A 29 15.60 2.69 1.83
N GLN A 30 16.42 3.74 1.79
CA GLN A 30 16.43 4.74 2.85
C GLN A 30 15.12 5.55 2.94
N GLU A 31 14.28 5.49 1.91
CA GLU A 31 12.97 6.15 1.93
C GLU A 31 11.89 5.28 2.55
N TRP A 32 12.21 4.04 2.88
CA TRP A 32 11.28 3.11 3.48
C TRP A 32 11.38 3.18 4.99
N GLU A 33 10.28 3.54 5.64
CA GLU A 33 10.21 3.51 7.10
C GLU A 33 10.28 2.08 7.64
N ASN A 34 9.66 1.14 6.91
CA ASN A 34 9.58 -0.25 7.32
C ASN A 34 10.37 -1.11 6.34
N GLN A 35 11.57 -1.50 6.75
CA GLN A 35 12.54 -2.15 5.87
C GLN A 35 12.64 -3.66 6.05
N THR A 36 11.89 -4.24 6.99
CA THR A 36 11.83 -5.68 7.18
C THR A 36 10.44 -6.18 6.88
N ILE A 37 10.32 -7.46 6.50
CA ILE A 37 9.01 -8.02 6.22
C ILE A 37 8.09 -7.97 7.44
N PRO A 38 8.53 -8.32 8.66
CA PRO A 38 7.65 -8.19 9.82
C PRO A 38 7.15 -6.77 10.04
N ASP A 39 8.03 -5.78 9.97
CA ASP A 39 7.65 -4.38 10.16
C ASP A 39 6.68 -3.92 9.08
N PHE A 40 6.94 -4.30 7.85
CA PHE A 40 6.08 -3.98 6.71
C PHE A 40 4.66 -4.52 6.92
N LEU A 41 4.54 -5.79 7.29
CA LEU A 41 3.25 -6.43 7.51
C LEU A 41 2.51 -5.83 8.69
N GLU A 42 3.22 -5.56 9.79
CA GLU A 42 2.63 -4.97 10.99
C GLU A 42 2.07 -3.57 10.70
N GLN A 43 2.78 -2.77 9.92
CA GLN A 43 2.31 -1.43 9.60
C GLN A 43 1.15 -1.44 8.61
N MET A 44 1.09 -2.42 7.71
CA MET A 44 -0.10 -2.61 6.88
C MET A 44 -1.32 -2.87 7.76
N ALA A 45 -1.19 -3.78 8.72
CA ALA A 45 -2.29 -4.11 9.63
C ALA A 45 -2.69 -2.90 10.48
N SER A 46 -1.72 -2.17 11.02
CA SER A 46 -1.97 -0.98 11.83
C SER A 46 -2.72 0.09 11.04
N TRP A 47 -2.32 0.31 9.81
CA TRP A 47 -3.00 1.29 8.96
C TRP A 47 -4.46 0.90 8.69
N ILE A 48 -4.69 -0.38 8.42
CA ILE A 48 -6.06 -0.86 8.18
C ILE A 48 -6.91 -0.64 9.43
N GLU A 49 -6.41 -0.98 10.60
CA GLU A 49 -7.14 -0.79 11.86
C GLU A 49 -7.46 0.67 12.10
N ASP A 50 -6.46 1.53 11.96
CA ASP A 50 -6.63 2.96 12.21
C ASP A 50 -7.56 3.61 11.19
N TYR A 51 -7.37 3.29 9.92
CA TYR A 51 -8.13 3.93 8.84
C TYR A 51 -9.56 3.43 8.79
N SER A 52 -9.80 2.17 9.12
CA SER A 52 -11.16 1.60 9.07
C SER A 52 -12.09 2.21 10.12
N THR A 53 -11.53 2.80 11.19
CA THR A 53 -12.33 3.48 12.21
C THR A 53 -12.55 4.96 11.90
N CYS A 54 -11.93 5.48 10.85
CA CYS A 54 -12.08 6.88 10.46
C CYS A 54 -13.39 7.10 9.72
N PRO A 55 -14.31 7.95 10.24
CA PRO A 55 -15.60 8.13 9.59
C PRO A 55 -15.53 8.83 8.23
N ALA A 56 -14.40 9.45 7.92
CA ALA A 56 -14.24 10.17 6.65
C ALA A 56 -13.74 9.28 5.50
N ASN A 57 -13.37 8.02 5.77
CA ASN A 57 -12.87 7.17 4.70
C ASN A 57 -14.03 6.63 3.87
N ASN A 58 -13.77 6.42 2.57
CA ASN A 58 -14.74 5.94 1.61
C ASN A 58 -14.46 4.51 1.15
N ILE A 59 -13.64 3.79 1.87
CA ILE A 59 -13.27 2.43 1.49
C ILE A 59 -14.37 1.46 1.92
N GLU A 60 -14.88 0.71 0.97
CA GLU A 60 -15.80 -0.39 1.25
C GLU A 60 -14.98 -1.64 1.54
N TRP A 61 -14.74 -1.91 2.82
CA TRP A 61 -13.85 -3.01 3.23
C TRP A 61 -14.34 -4.39 2.81
N GLU A 62 -15.64 -4.51 2.48
CA GLU A 62 -16.20 -5.77 1.98
C GLU A 62 -15.97 -5.96 0.48
N ARG A 63 -15.51 -4.92 -0.22
CA ARG A 63 -15.30 -4.93 -1.68
C ARG A 63 -13.99 -4.23 -2.03
N ILE A 64 -12.90 -4.86 -1.64
CA ILE A 64 -11.58 -4.30 -1.90
C ILE A 64 -11.24 -4.46 -3.39
N ASP A 65 -10.94 -3.36 -4.07
CA ASP A 65 -10.46 -3.40 -5.44
C ASP A 65 -8.93 -3.33 -5.48
N TYR A 66 -8.36 -3.41 -6.67
CA TYR A 66 -6.90 -3.40 -6.82
C TYR A 66 -6.27 -2.10 -6.37
N LYS A 67 -6.96 -0.99 -6.54
CA LYS A 67 -6.46 0.32 -6.10
C LYS A 67 -6.33 0.37 -4.59
N VAL A 68 -7.35 -0.08 -3.87
CA VAL A 68 -7.33 -0.11 -2.41
C VAL A 68 -6.26 -1.08 -1.91
N LEU A 69 -6.15 -2.24 -2.56
CA LEU A 69 -5.11 -3.21 -2.19
C LEU A 69 -3.72 -2.60 -2.36
N ALA A 70 -3.49 -1.85 -3.44
CA ALA A 70 -2.22 -1.16 -3.64
C ALA A 70 -1.97 -0.09 -2.58
N GLN A 71 -3.01 0.63 -2.16
CA GLN A 71 -2.90 1.60 -1.07
C GLN A 71 -2.46 0.94 0.23
N ILE A 72 -3.05 -0.21 0.56
CA ILE A 72 -2.70 -0.96 1.77
C ILE A 72 -1.22 -1.36 1.72
N ILE A 73 -0.77 -1.89 0.60
CA ILE A 73 0.61 -2.32 0.43
C ILE A 73 1.57 -1.13 0.53
N TYR A 74 1.20 -0.01 -0.10
CA TYR A 74 2.04 1.19 -0.04
C TYR A 74 2.16 1.72 1.40
N MET A 75 1.10 1.62 2.18
CA MET A 75 1.15 2.03 3.59
C MET A 75 2.10 1.16 4.40
N GLY A 76 2.31 -0.08 4.02
CA GLY A 76 3.35 -0.91 4.63
C GLY A 76 4.73 -0.29 4.52
N LYS A 77 5.00 0.45 3.45
CA LYS A 77 6.27 1.14 3.26
C LYS A 77 6.44 2.32 4.23
N ILE A 78 5.40 3.12 4.41
CA ILE A 78 5.53 4.46 5.01
C ILE A 78 4.84 4.66 6.35
N TYR A 79 3.92 3.80 6.75
CA TYR A 79 3.13 4.01 7.96
C TYR A 79 3.96 3.75 9.21
N GLU A 80 3.79 4.61 10.20
CA GLU A 80 4.49 4.50 11.47
C GLU A 80 3.51 4.21 12.60
#